data_e6b6e129f8e4620a9378f086585a0658
#
_entry.id   e6b6e129f8e4620a9378f086585a0658
#
_cell.length_a   1.000
_cell.length_b   1.000
_cell.length_c   1.000
_cell.angle_alpha   90.00
_cell.angle_beta   90.00
_cell.angle_gamma   90.00
#
_symmetry.space_group_name_H-M   'P 1'
#
loop_
_entity.id
_entity.type
_entity.pdbx_description
1 polymer ?
#
loop_
_entity_poly.entity_id
_entity_poly.type
_entity_poly.pdbx_seq_one_letter_code
_entity_poly.pdbx_strand_id
1 'polypeptide(L)'
;MVIAPKVRGFICTTAHPTGCKAHVQAEIDYVKKHLGSLNGPKKVLVIGASTGYGLSSRIVAAFGGLAATIGVSFERPASDNRTATAGWYNTAAFEAIAHQQGLYAKSINGDAYSDEIKQQTIDLIRKDWQGGVDCVIYSLASPRRTNPRTGETLNSVLKPIGQSFSGKTINIMSGELSTVNIEPANEEEIRQTVAVMGGEDWQWWMEALNDANLLAKDVKTVAYSYIGPELTFPIYHQGTRFGKQRHTLP
;
A
#
# COMPACT_ATOMS: atom_id res chain seq x y z
N MET A 1 14.64 -20.56 15.82
CA MET A 1 14.41 -19.36 16.66
C MET A 1 12.92 -19.31 16.98
N VAL A 2 12.55 -19.17 18.25
CA VAL A 2 11.17 -18.97 18.68
C VAL A 2 10.94 -17.49 18.87
N ILE A 3 9.99 -16.92 18.13
CA ILE A 3 9.59 -15.51 18.28
C ILE A 3 8.28 -15.50 19.04
N ALA A 4 8.30 -14.99 20.27
CA ALA A 4 7.09 -14.81 21.06
C ALA A 4 6.25 -13.65 20.48
N PRO A 5 4.94 -13.84 20.26
CA PRO A 5 4.07 -12.76 19.79
C PRO A 5 3.97 -11.65 20.84
N LYS A 6 4.13 -10.40 20.39
CA LYS A 6 3.89 -9.21 21.22
C LYS A 6 2.66 -8.48 20.66
N VAL A 7 1.60 -8.44 21.44
CA VAL A 7 0.34 -7.82 21.05
C VAL A 7 0.20 -6.46 21.72
N ARG A 8 -0.20 -5.45 20.96
CA ARG A 8 -0.53 -4.11 21.43
C ARG A 8 -1.93 -3.74 20.91
N GLY A 9 -2.91 -3.74 21.79
CA GLY A 9 -4.32 -3.67 21.38
C GLY A 9 -4.67 -4.88 20.51
N PHE A 10 -5.15 -4.65 19.31
CA PHE A 10 -5.49 -5.69 18.33
C PHE A 10 -4.37 -5.93 17.28
N ILE A 11 -3.20 -5.33 17.46
CA ILE A 11 -2.08 -5.44 16.51
C ILE A 11 -0.99 -6.34 17.09
N CYS A 12 -0.59 -7.39 16.38
CA CYS A 12 0.63 -8.12 16.67
C CYS A 12 1.82 -7.33 16.09
N THR A 13 2.75 -6.93 16.97
CA THR A 13 3.90 -6.08 16.61
C THR A 13 5.15 -6.87 16.25
N THR A 14 5.10 -8.20 16.33
CA THR A 14 6.19 -9.10 15.94
C THR A 14 5.81 -9.87 14.69
N ALA A 15 6.79 -10.16 13.84
CA ALA A 15 6.63 -10.99 12.66
C ALA A 15 7.67 -12.12 12.66
N HIS A 16 7.27 -13.30 12.21
CA HIS A 16 8.14 -14.46 12.10
C HIS A 16 8.66 -14.58 10.65
N PRO A 17 9.97 -14.49 10.40
CA PRO A 17 10.51 -14.48 9.03
C PRO A 17 10.11 -15.71 8.21
N THR A 18 10.16 -16.91 8.82
CA THR A 18 9.73 -18.15 8.14
C THR A 18 8.23 -18.16 7.85
N GLY A 19 7.40 -17.63 8.78
CA GLY A 19 5.96 -17.51 8.56
C GLY A 19 5.63 -16.54 7.42
N CYS A 20 6.29 -15.39 7.37
CA CYS A 20 6.15 -14.45 6.27
C CYS A 20 6.56 -15.07 4.93
N LYS A 21 7.70 -15.80 4.89
CA LYS A 21 8.12 -16.50 3.69
C LYS A 21 7.10 -17.56 3.24
N ALA A 22 6.58 -18.35 4.17
CA ALA A 22 5.56 -19.37 3.87
C ALA A 22 4.27 -18.75 3.34
N HIS A 23 3.85 -17.60 3.88
CA HIS A 23 2.69 -16.86 3.40
C HIS A 23 2.89 -16.36 1.96
N VAL A 24 4.02 -15.70 1.68
CA VAL A 24 4.36 -15.25 0.32
C VAL A 24 4.41 -16.43 -0.66
N GLN A 25 5.01 -17.56 -0.26
CA GLN A 25 5.05 -18.75 -1.10
C GLN A 25 3.65 -19.28 -1.40
N ALA A 26 2.77 -19.33 -0.39
CA ALA A 26 1.39 -19.80 -0.57
C ALA A 26 0.59 -18.90 -1.55
N GLU A 27 0.76 -17.57 -1.48
CA GLU A 27 0.15 -16.65 -2.45
C GLU A 27 0.70 -16.89 -3.87
N ILE A 28 2.01 -17.07 -4.02
CA ILE A 28 2.64 -17.39 -5.31
C ILE A 28 2.10 -18.70 -5.89
N ASP A 29 2.01 -19.74 -5.07
CA ASP A 29 1.50 -21.06 -5.49
C ASP A 29 0.03 -20.96 -5.90
N TYR A 30 -0.76 -20.16 -5.17
CA TYR A 30 -2.15 -19.88 -5.52
C TYR A 30 -2.26 -19.21 -6.90
N VAL A 31 -1.47 -18.17 -7.14
CA VAL A 31 -1.45 -17.45 -8.44
C VAL A 31 -1.10 -18.40 -9.58
N LYS A 32 -0.03 -19.17 -9.43
CA LYS A 32 0.40 -20.14 -10.46
C LYS A 32 -0.66 -21.19 -10.75
N LYS A 33 -1.34 -21.67 -9.72
CA LYS A 33 -2.35 -22.71 -9.85
C LYS A 33 -3.64 -22.20 -10.52
N HIS A 34 -4.06 -20.97 -10.22
CA HIS A 34 -5.40 -20.51 -10.57
C HIS A 34 -5.46 -19.48 -11.71
N LEU A 35 -4.37 -18.74 -11.96
CA LEU A 35 -4.39 -17.67 -12.96
C LEU A 35 -3.71 -18.06 -14.28
N GLY A 36 -2.91 -19.14 -14.29
CA GLY A 36 -2.16 -19.53 -15.49
C GLY A 36 -1.23 -18.42 -15.99
N SER A 37 -1.08 -18.30 -17.30
CA SER A 37 -0.29 -17.23 -17.93
C SER A 37 -1.18 -16.04 -18.28
N LEU A 38 -0.99 -14.92 -17.61
CA LEU A 38 -1.72 -13.68 -17.88
C LEU A 38 -1.01 -12.87 -18.96
N ASN A 39 -1.78 -12.45 -19.97
CA ASN A 39 -1.30 -11.45 -20.91
C ASN A 39 -1.59 -10.04 -20.34
N GLY A 40 -0.59 -9.45 -19.70
CA GLY A 40 -0.71 -8.18 -19.01
C GLY A 40 0.55 -7.32 -19.17
N PRO A 41 0.63 -6.22 -18.39
CA PRO A 41 1.81 -5.34 -18.38
C PRO A 41 3.07 -6.11 -18.04
N LYS A 42 4.21 -5.71 -18.64
CA LYS A 42 5.50 -6.40 -18.46
C LYS A 42 6.45 -5.67 -17.51
N LYS A 43 6.20 -4.40 -17.22
CA LYS A 43 6.98 -3.58 -16.28
C LYS A 43 6.03 -2.88 -15.33
N VAL A 44 5.96 -3.39 -14.10
CA VAL A 44 4.96 -2.97 -13.11
C VAL A 44 5.64 -2.33 -11.90
N LEU A 45 5.33 -1.06 -11.67
CA LEU A 45 5.69 -0.34 -10.45
C LEU A 45 4.54 -0.47 -9.45
N VAL A 46 4.84 -0.94 -8.23
CA VAL A 46 3.87 -1.04 -7.13
C VAL A 46 4.31 -0.18 -5.96
N ILE A 47 3.53 0.83 -5.64
CA ILE A 47 3.76 1.75 -4.52
C ILE A 47 2.89 1.27 -3.35
N GLY A 48 3.52 0.91 -2.22
CA GLY A 48 2.89 0.19 -1.12
C GLY A 48 2.95 -1.34 -1.30
N ALA A 49 4.11 -1.88 -1.66
CA ALA A 49 4.30 -3.22 -2.23
C ALA A 49 4.59 -4.34 -1.21
N SER A 50 4.65 -4.04 0.09
CA SER A 50 5.20 -4.97 1.11
C SER A 50 4.16 -5.89 1.76
N THR A 51 2.88 -5.50 1.74
CA THR A 51 1.78 -6.22 2.41
C THR A 51 0.46 -6.04 1.65
N GLY A 52 -0.55 -6.82 2.00
CA GLY A 52 -1.92 -6.65 1.54
C GLY A 52 -2.05 -6.63 0.02
N TYR A 53 -2.95 -5.77 -0.47
CA TYR A 53 -3.27 -5.69 -1.90
C TYR A 53 -2.09 -5.31 -2.80
N GLY A 54 -1.17 -4.48 -2.30
CA GLY A 54 0.03 -4.12 -3.05
C GLY A 54 0.96 -5.31 -3.26
N LEU A 55 1.23 -6.10 -2.21
CA LEU A 55 2.02 -7.32 -2.32
C LEU A 55 1.34 -8.34 -3.23
N SER A 56 0.05 -8.61 -3.03
CA SER A 56 -0.70 -9.57 -3.84
C SER A 56 -0.72 -9.16 -5.32
N SER A 57 -0.86 -7.86 -5.62
CA SER A 57 -0.78 -7.34 -6.99
C SER A 57 0.61 -7.55 -7.60
N ARG A 58 1.66 -7.33 -6.81
CA ARG A 58 3.04 -7.56 -7.24
C ARG A 58 3.29 -9.05 -7.53
N ILE A 59 2.76 -9.94 -6.68
CA ILE A 59 2.84 -11.40 -6.89
C ILE A 59 2.10 -11.80 -8.17
N VAL A 60 0.88 -11.29 -8.39
CA VAL A 60 0.12 -11.55 -9.63
C VAL A 60 0.87 -11.07 -10.86
N ALA A 61 1.42 -9.86 -10.83
CA ALA A 61 2.19 -9.32 -11.94
C ALA A 61 3.43 -10.17 -12.26
N ALA A 62 4.22 -10.52 -11.23
CA ALA A 62 5.47 -11.26 -11.40
C ALA A 62 5.23 -12.73 -11.77
N PHE A 63 4.37 -13.44 -11.06
CA PHE A 63 4.23 -14.90 -11.21
C PHE A 63 3.07 -15.33 -12.11
N GLY A 64 2.07 -14.47 -12.30
CA GLY A 64 0.99 -14.70 -13.26
C GLY A 64 1.29 -14.07 -14.62
N GLY A 65 1.80 -12.85 -14.64
CA GLY A 65 2.09 -12.07 -15.86
C GLY A 65 3.52 -12.16 -16.38
N LEU A 66 4.44 -12.77 -15.62
CA LEU A 66 5.89 -12.78 -15.89
C LEU A 66 6.44 -11.36 -16.10
N ALA A 67 5.93 -10.42 -15.31
CA ALA A 67 6.33 -9.03 -15.37
C ALA A 67 7.59 -8.77 -14.53
N ALA A 68 8.45 -7.87 -15.02
CA ALA A 68 9.46 -7.22 -14.19
C ALA A 68 8.77 -6.28 -13.21
N THR A 69 9.12 -6.35 -11.92
CA THR A 69 8.47 -5.54 -10.89
C THR A 69 9.45 -4.72 -10.08
N ILE A 70 9.09 -3.46 -9.82
CA ILE A 70 9.71 -2.62 -8.80
C ILE A 70 8.65 -2.35 -7.74
N GLY A 71 8.99 -2.55 -6.48
CA GLY A 71 8.13 -2.25 -5.34
C GLY A 71 8.70 -1.12 -4.50
N VAL A 72 7.86 -0.21 -4.03
CA VAL A 72 8.22 0.81 -3.05
C VAL A 72 7.46 0.53 -1.76
N SER A 73 8.16 0.56 -0.63
CA SER A 73 7.55 0.34 0.69
C SER A 73 8.36 1.03 1.77
N PHE A 74 7.74 1.22 2.94
CA PHE A 74 8.41 1.85 4.08
C PHE A 74 8.37 0.90 5.27
N GLU A 75 9.35 0.01 5.31
CA GLU A 75 9.42 -1.06 6.29
C GLU A 75 10.64 -0.91 7.19
N ARG A 76 10.51 -1.43 8.39
CA ARG A 76 11.52 -1.31 9.42
C ARG A 76 12.32 -2.60 9.53
N PRO A 77 13.66 -2.56 9.42
CA PRO A 77 14.52 -3.72 9.61
C PRO A 77 14.49 -4.23 11.05
N ALA A 78 14.99 -5.44 11.27
CA ALA A 78 15.21 -5.98 12.59
C ALA A 78 16.30 -5.19 13.36
N SER A 79 16.21 -5.20 14.68
CA SER A 79 17.24 -4.73 15.59
C SER A 79 17.43 -5.75 16.70
N ASP A 80 18.44 -5.56 17.58
CA ASP A 80 18.80 -6.54 18.62
C ASP A 80 17.61 -6.99 19.49
N ASN A 81 16.67 -6.09 19.76
CA ASN A 81 15.52 -6.34 20.63
C ASN A 81 14.17 -6.45 19.90
N ARG A 82 14.17 -6.48 18.56
CA ARG A 82 12.93 -6.41 17.80
C ARG A 82 13.06 -7.08 16.42
N THR A 83 12.05 -7.89 16.06
CA THR A 83 11.92 -8.39 14.69
C THR A 83 11.73 -7.24 13.71
N ALA A 84 12.07 -7.47 12.45
CA ALA A 84 11.62 -6.58 11.37
C ALA A 84 10.08 -6.59 11.29
N THR A 85 9.54 -5.64 10.57
CA THR A 85 8.12 -5.64 10.21
C THR A 85 7.79 -6.81 9.27
N ALA A 86 6.54 -7.23 9.23
CA ALA A 86 6.11 -8.30 8.32
C ALA A 86 6.42 -7.97 6.86
N GLY A 87 6.17 -6.72 6.44
CA GLY A 87 6.44 -6.29 5.08
C GLY A 87 7.92 -6.34 4.68
N TRP A 88 8.84 -6.12 5.62
CA TRP A 88 10.27 -6.34 5.39
C TRP A 88 10.57 -7.79 5.00
N TYR A 89 10.07 -8.74 5.80
CA TYR A 89 10.28 -10.17 5.52
C TYR A 89 9.55 -10.64 4.26
N ASN A 90 8.34 -10.14 4.01
CA ASN A 90 7.58 -10.45 2.80
C ASN A 90 8.33 -9.99 1.55
N THR A 91 8.87 -8.75 1.56
CA THR A 91 9.63 -8.18 0.45
C THR A 91 10.89 -9.01 0.18
N ALA A 92 11.64 -9.36 1.22
CA ALA A 92 12.84 -10.21 1.08
C ALA A 92 12.50 -11.61 0.54
N ALA A 93 11.41 -12.22 1.02
CA ALA A 93 10.94 -13.52 0.55
C ALA A 93 10.48 -13.45 -0.91
N PHE A 94 9.70 -12.44 -1.28
CA PHE A 94 9.22 -12.22 -2.63
C PHE A 94 10.40 -12.10 -3.63
N GLU A 95 11.37 -11.22 -3.34
CA GLU A 95 12.53 -11.03 -4.20
C GLU A 95 13.36 -12.30 -4.35
N ALA A 96 13.63 -12.99 -3.24
CA ALA A 96 14.40 -14.23 -3.27
C ALA A 96 13.73 -15.30 -4.15
N ILE A 97 12.40 -15.48 -4.03
CA ILE A 97 11.65 -16.45 -4.83
C ILE A 97 11.59 -16.02 -6.31
N ALA A 98 11.38 -14.73 -6.57
CA ALA A 98 11.35 -14.18 -7.92
C ALA A 98 12.69 -14.40 -8.64
N HIS A 99 13.80 -14.07 -7.97
CA HIS A 99 15.14 -14.26 -8.53
C HIS A 99 15.48 -15.74 -8.77
N GLN A 100 15.09 -16.65 -7.88
CA GLN A 100 15.25 -18.10 -8.09
C GLN A 100 14.52 -18.61 -9.34
N GLN A 101 13.49 -17.90 -9.80
CA GLN A 101 12.72 -18.21 -10.99
C GLN A 101 13.11 -17.36 -12.22
N GLY A 102 14.22 -16.62 -12.13
CA GLY A 102 14.71 -15.78 -13.23
C GLY A 102 13.86 -14.52 -13.47
N LEU A 103 12.99 -14.15 -12.54
CA LEU A 103 12.16 -12.94 -12.65
C LEU A 103 12.91 -11.72 -12.11
N TYR A 104 12.75 -10.59 -12.79
CA TYR A 104 13.24 -9.31 -12.29
C TYR A 104 12.33 -8.80 -11.18
N ALA A 105 12.90 -8.58 -10.01
CA ALA A 105 12.21 -8.01 -8.85
C ALA A 105 13.20 -7.16 -8.04
N LYS A 106 12.91 -5.88 -7.87
CA LYS A 106 13.67 -4.97 -6.99
C LYS A 106 12.74 -4.18 -6.12
N SER A 107 13.21 -3.80 -4.93
CA SER A 107 12.45 -2.98 -3.99
C SER A 107 13.26 -1.79 -3.51
N ILE A 108 12.56 -0.69 -3.27
CA ILE A 108 13.07 0.52 -2.62
C ILE A 108 12.35 0.65 -1.29
N ASN A 109 13.13 0.79 -0.22
CA ASN A 109 12.60 0.96 1.11
C ASN A 109 12.77 2.41 1.57
N GLY A 110 11.67 3.13 1.70
CA GLY A 110 11.63 4.51 2.14
C GLY A 110 10.23 5.12 2.07
N ASP A 111 10.11 6.35 2.53
CA ASP A 111 8.85 7.06 2.53
C ASP A 111 8.42 7.40 1.09
N ALA A 112 7.43 6.70 0.58
CA ALA A 112 6.91 6.89 -0.78
C ALA A 112 6.32 8.29 -1.01
N TYR A 113 5.99 9.02 0.03
CA TYR A 113 5.53 10.42 -0.09
C TYR A 113 6.69 11.38 -0.40
N SER A 114 7.93 11.01 -0.10
CA SER A 114 9.09 11.88 -0.30
C SER A 114 9.51 11.99 -1.75
N ASP A 115 10.01 13.16 -2.14
CA ASP A 115 10.58 13.38 -3.48
C ASP A 115 11.87 12.59 -3.67
N GLU A 116 12.63 12.33 -2.59
CA GLU A 116 13.83 11.50 -2.61
C GLU A 116 13.52 10.07 -3.09
N ILE A 117 12.51 9.43 -2.54
CA ILE A 117 12.12 8.06 -2.93
C ILE A 117 11.54 8.02 -4.34
N LYS A 118 10.80 9.05 -4.75
CA LYS A 118 10.35 9.19 -6.15
C LYS A 118 11.56 9.26 -7.08
N GLN A 119 12.56 10.09 -6.76
CA GLN A 119 13.77 10.22 -7.57
C GLN A 119 14.58 8.93 -7.62
N GLN A 120 14.80 8.25 -6.49
CA GLN A 120 15.48 6.95 -6.45
C GLN A 120 14.77 5.90 -7.33
N THR A 121 13.44 5.92 -7.33
CA THR A 121 12.63 5.02 -8.17
C THR A 121 12.80 5.35 -9.66
N ILE A 122 12.77 6.62 -10.02
CA ILE A 122 13.02 7.10 -11.38
C ILE A 122 14.40 6.66 -11.87
N ASP A 123 15.42 6.83 -11.05
CA ASP A 123 16.80 6.47 -11.41
C ASP A 123 16.96 4.95 -11.57
N LEU A 124 16.29 4.15 -10.73
CA LEU A 124 16.29 2.70 -10.86
C LEU A 124 15.56 2.26 -12.15
N ILE A 125 14.40 2.84 -12.46
CA ILE A 125 13.66 2.55 -13.70
C ILE A 125 14.49 2.93 -14.91
N ARG A 126 15.08 4.11 -14.93
CA ARG A 126 15.93 4.59 -16.03
C ARG A 126 17.12 3.68 -16.27
N LYS A 127 17.71 3.17 -15.20
CA LYS A 127 18.86 2.27 -15.26
C LYS A 127 18.50 0.89 -15.80
N ASP A 128 17.39 0.33 -15.33
CA ASP A 128 17.10 -1.09 -15.50
C ASP A 128 16.01 -1.37 -16.55
N TRP A 129 15.12 -0.41 -16.83
CA TRP A 129 14.00 -0.59 -17.74
C TRP A 129 14.07 0.33 -18.96
N GLN A 130 14.27 -0.25 -20.13
CA GLN A 130 14.09 0.47 -21.39
C GLN A 130 12.60 0.60 -21.73
N GLY A 131 12.18 1.77 -22.25
CA GLY A 131 10.80 2.00 -22.71
C GLY A 131 9.78 2.22 -21.59
N GLY A 132 10.24 2.46 -20.35
CA GLY A 132 9.39 2.94 -19.25
C GLY A 132 8.53 1.89 -18.57
N VAL A 133 7.53 2.36 -17.82
CA VAL A 133 6.59 1.59 -16.98
C VAL A 133 5.30 1.35 -17.72
N ASP A 134 4.81 0.11 -17.75
CA ASP A 134 3.55 -0.27 -18.40
C ASP A 134 2.34 -0.14 -17.45
N CYS A 135 2.59 -0.32 -16.14
CA CYS A 135 1.53 -0.23 -15.13
C CYS A 135 2.06 0.33 -13.80
N VAL A 136 1.33 1.28 -13.25
CA VAL A 136 1.59 1.84 -11.91
C VAL A 136 0.42 1.49 -10.99
N ILE A 137 0.70 0.74 -9.93
CA ILE A 137 -0.27 0.38 -8.90
C ILE A 137 0.05 1.16 -7.63
N TYR A 138 -0.91 2.00 -7.21
CA TYR A 138 -0.79 2.80 -6.00
C TYR A 138 -1.65 2.19 -4.89
N SER A 139 -0.99 1.60 -3.89
CA SER A 139 -1.61 0.86 -2.78
C SER A 139 -1.14 1.38 -1.43
N LEU A 140 -1.07 2.70 -1.28
CA LEU A 140 -0.72 3.32 -0.01
C LEU A 140 -1.96 3.63 0.81
N ALA A 141 -1.89 3.28 2.10
CA ALA A 141 -2.77 3.77 3.13
C ALA A 141 -1.94 4.13 4.37
N SER A 142 -2.03 5.37 4.81
CA SER A 142 -1.27 5.86 5.96
C SER A 142 -2.17 6.72 6.85
N PRO A 143 -1.98 6.67 8.18
CA PRO A 143 -2.66 7.59 9.09
C PRO A 143 -2.11 9.02 8.99
N ARG A 144 -0.91 9.20 8.42
CA ARG A 144 -0.28 10.52 8.28
C ARG A 144 0.68 10.56 7.09
N ARG A 145 0.92 11.78 6.62
CA ARG A 145 1.88 12.09 5.55
C ARG A 145 2.61 13.39 5.90
N THR A 146 3.92 13.44 5.67
CA THR A 146 4.62 14.72 5.60
C THR A 146 4.62 15.19 4.15
N ASN A 147 4.07 16.39 3.90
CA ASN A 147 4.06 16.96 2.56
C ASN A 147 5.49 17.37 2.19
N PRO A 148 6.10 16.82 1.15
CA PRO A 148 7.50 17.12 0.80
C PRO A 148 7.69 18.57 0.32
N ARG A 149 6.64 19.23 -0.17
CA ARG A 149 6.70 20.61 -0.69
C ARG A 149 6.59 21.66 0.41
N THR A 150 5.88 21.37 1.50
CA THR A 150 5.62 22.33 2.58
C THR A 150 6.29 21.95 3.91
N GLY A 151 6.67 20.69 4.09
CA GLY A 151 7.14 20.14 5.37
C GLY A 151 6.03 19.91 6.41
N GLU A 152 4.77 20.25 6.08
CA GLU A 152 3.63 20.05 6.99
C GLU A 152 3.34 18.56 7.17
N THR A 153 3.15 18.14 8.44
CA THR A 153 2.67 16.78 8.75
C THR A 153 1.17 16.78 8.88
N LEU A 154 0.52 16.08 7.98
CA LEU A 154 -0.92 15.95 7.85
C LEU A 154 -1.39 14.60 8.39
N ASN A 155 -2.56 14.57 9.03
CA ASN A 155 -3.13 13.36 9.63
C ASN A 155 -4.47 13.04 9.00
N SER A 156 -4.71 11.77 8.67
CA SER A 156 -6.01 11.31 8.21
C SER A 156 -6.85 10.81 9.37
N VAL A 157 -8.15 11.05 9.30
CA VAL A 157 -9.13 10.52 10.23
C VAL A 157 -10.16 9.65 9.50
N LEU A 158 -10.78 8.76 10.24
CA LEU A 158 -11.91 7.96 9.76
C LEU A 158 -13.15 8.40 10.55
N LYS A 159 -13.87 9.39 10.02
CA LYS A 159 -15.04 9.99 10.64
C LYS A 159 -16.16 10.21 9.62
N PRO A 160 -17.43 10.21 10.04
CA PRO A 160 -18.54 10.63 9.19
C PRO A 160 -18.41 12.13 8.84
N ILE A 161 -19.08 12.56 7.77
CA ILE A 161 -19.18 13.97 7.38
C ILE A 161 -20.61 14.44 7.63
N GLY A 162 -20.75 15.59 8.26
CA GLY A 162 -22.02 16.29 8.45
C GLY A 162 -22.90 15.83 9.62
N GLN A 163 -22.82 14.57 10.02
CA GLN A 163 -23.61 14.04 11.16
C GLN A 163 -22.81 13.03 11.97
N SER A 164 -23.10 12.90 13.26
CA SER A 164 -22.47 11.89 14.11
C SER A 164 -22.95 10.48 13.74
N PHE A 165 -22.08 9.50 13.97
CA PHE A 165 -22.41 8.08 13.84
C PHE A 165 -22.44 7.43 15.22
N SER A 166 -23.51 6.66 15.49
CA SER A 166 -23.62 5.82 16.68
C SER A 166 -23.91 4.39 16.26
N GLY A 167 -23.13 3.45 16.76
CA GLY A 167 -23.27 2.04 16.39
C GLY A 167 -22.69 1.09 17.42
N LYS A 168 -23.12 -0.17 17.35
CA LYS A 168 -22.55 -1.23 18.18
C LYS A 168 -21.15 -1.59 17.70
N THR A 169 -20.25 -1.82 18.64
CA THR A 169 -18.91 -2.37 18.40
C THR A 169 -18.64 -3.50 19.37
N ILE A 170 -17.72 -4.38 19.00
CA ILE A 170 -17.30 -5.49 19.85
C ILE A 170 -15.81 -5.34 20.17
N ASN A 171 -15.45 -5.50 21.42
CA ASN A 171 -14.06 -5.68 21.81
C ASN A 171 -13.65 -7.10 21.45
N ILE A 172 -12.80 -7.26 20.44
CA ILE A 172 -12.40 -8.57 19.93
C ILE A 172 -11.59 -9.42 20.94
N MET A 173 -11.04 -8.80 21.99
CA MET A 173 -10.26 -9.50 23.02
C MET A 173 -11.16 -10.01 24.14
N SER A 174 -12.17 -9.24 24.57
CA SER A 174 -13.08 -9.62 25.67
C SER A 174 -14.41 -10.19 25.17
N GLY A 175 -14.78 -9.97 23.92
CA GLY A 175 -16.09 -10.30 23.37
C GLY A 175 -17.20 -9.35 23.80
N GLU A 176 -16.89 -8.30 24.55
CA GLU A 176 -17.89 -7.37 25.09
C GLU A 176 -18.42 -6.44 24.00
N LEU A 177 -19.74 -6.31 23.99
CA LEU A 177 -20.45 -5.35 23.14
C LEU A 177 -20.53 -3.99 23.84
N SER A 178 -20.23 -2.94 23.08
CA SER A 178 -20.39 -1.55 23.52
C SER A 178 -20.98 -0.70 22.39
N THR A 179 -21.32 0.54 22.71
CA THR A 179 -21.74 1.52 21.70
C THR A 179 -20.60 2.50 21.49
N VAL A 180 -20.23 2.72 20.23
CA VAL A 180 -19.30 3.77 19.84
C VAL A 180 -20.08 4.95 19.28
N ASN A 181 -19.73 6.15 19.71
CA ASN A 181 -20.21 7.40 19.13
C ASN A 181 -19.01 8.10 18.47
N ILE A 182 -19.17 8.45 17.20
CA ILE A 182 -18.13 9.12 16.42
C ILE A 182 -18.70 10.45 15.95
N GLU A 183 -18.13 11.53 16.44
CA GLU A 183 -18.48 12.89 16.02
C GLU A 183 -18.07 13.13 14.56
N PRO A 184 -18.79 13.99 13.84
CA PRO A 184 -18.44 14.32 12.47
C PRO A 184 -17.05 14.97 12.38
N ALA A 185 -16.40 14.76 11.25
CA ALA A 185 -15.15 15.44 10.97
C ALA A 185 -15.38 16.93 10.79
N ASN A 186 -14.49 17.74 11.36
CA ASN A 186 -14.43 19.17 11.07
C ASN A 186 -13.73 19.42 9.71
N GLU A 187 -13.79 20.67 9.23
CA GLU A 187 -13.22 21.05 7.92
C GLU A 187 -11.72 20.77 7.82
N GLU A 188 -10.97 21.00 8.90
CA GLU A 188 -9.54 20.75 8.93
C GLU A 188 -9.19 19.26 8.89
N GLU A 189 -9.94 18.43 9.60
CA GLU A 189 -9.79 16.96 9.54
C GLU A 189 -10.12 16.42 8.14
N ILE A 190 -11.13 16.99 7.46
CA ILE A 190 -11.46 16.67 6.07
C ILE A 190 -10.31 17.07 5.16
N ARG A 191 -9.83 18.32 5.25
CA ARG A 191 -8.70 18.84 4.46
C ARG A 191 -7.47 17.96 4.59
N GLN A 192 -7.06 17.66 5.82
CA GLN A 192 -5.90 16.83 6.08
C GLN A 192 -6.09 15.40 5.56
N THR A 193 -7.27 14.80 5.74
CA THR A 193 -7.55 13.45 5.23
C THR A 193 -7.48 13.40 3.71
N VAL A 194 -8.02 14.41 3.02
CA VAL A 194 -7.90 14.55 1.56
C VAL A 194 -6.43 14.67 1.15
N ALA A 195 -5.64 15.48 1.82
CA ALA A 195 -4.23 15.62 1.51
C ALA A 195 -3.42 14.35 1.74
N VAL A 196 -3.74 13.55 2.78
CA VAL A 196 -3.03 12.27 3.04
C VAL A 196 -3.46 11.18 2.07
N MET A 197 -4.75 11.06 1.78
CA MET A 197 -5.34 9.90 1.10
C MET A 197 -6.12 10.23 -0.17
N GLY A 198 -6.16 11.50 -0.60
CA GLY A 198 -7.02 12.01 -1.67
C GLY A 198 -6.57 11.74 -3.10
N GLY A 199 -5.39 11.19 -3.30
CA GLY A 199 -4.85 10.95 -4.63
C GLY A 199 -3.83 11.97 -5.10
N GLU A 200 -3.60 13.06 -4.36
CA GLU A 200 -2.59 14.07 -4.69
C GLU A 200 -1.20 13.44 -4.87
N ASP A 201 -0.78 12.56 -3.94
CA ASP A 201 0.51 11.89 -4.05
C ASP A 201 0.55 10.88 -5.21
N TRP A 202 -0.55 10.18 -5.49
CA TRP A 202 -0.64 9.35 -6.68
C TRP A 202 -0.46 10.18 -7.96
N GLN A 203 -1.08 11.35 -8.04
CA GLN A 203 -0.87 12.29 -9.13
C GLN A 203 0.60 12.71 -9.23
N TRP A 204 1.24 13.07 -8.13
CA TRP A 204 2.66 13.46 -8.11
C TRP A 204 3.60 12.33 -8.56
N TRP A 205 3.28 11.07 -8.24
CA TRP A 205 4.00 9.93 -8.80
C TRP A 205 3.85 9.86 -10.32
N MET A 206 2.65 10.03 -10.84
CA MET A 206 2.41 9.99 -12.28
C MET A 206 3.08 11.17 -13.01
N GLU A 207 3.01 12.37 -12.44
CA GLU A 207 3.70 13.57 -12.94
C GLU A 207 5.21 13.34 -12.98
N ALA A 208 5.83 12.88 -11.89
CA ALA A 208 7.27 12.65 -11.80
C ALA A 208 7.76 11.61 -12.83
N LEU A 209 7.01 10.52 -13.03
CA LEU A 209 7.33 9.52 -14.05
C LEU A 209 7.16 10.05 -15.47
N ASN A 210 6.12 10.86 -15.71
CA ASN A 210 5.88 11.51 -17.00
C ASN A 210 6.99 12.50 -17.35
N ASP A 211 7.35 13.39 -16.43
CA ASP A 211 8.39 14.40 -16.62
C ASP A 211 9.78 13.76 -16.86
N ALA A 212 9.97 12.57 -16.29
CA ALA A 212 11.17 11.75 -16.54
C ALA A 212 11.12 10.99 -17.88
N ASN A 213 10.01 11.05 -18.64
CA ASN A 213 9.72 10.28 -19.85
C ASN A 213 9.84 8.77 -19.63
N LEU A 214 9.30 8.28 -18.50
CA LEU A 214 9.35 6.88 -18.11
C LEU A 214 8.00 6.17 -18.13
N LEU A 215 6.96 6.77 -18.70
CA LEU A 215 5.67 6.13 -18.92
C LEU A 215 5.61 5.53 -20.34
N ALA A 216 5.20 4.27 -20.45
CA ALA A 216 4.90 3.68 -21.75
C ALA A 216 3.69 4.35 -22.40
N LYS A 217 3.58 4.29 -23.72
CA LYS A 217 2.50 4.96 -24.49
C LYS A 217 1.09 4.61 -23.98
N ASP A 218 0.87 3.34 -23.62
CA ASP A 218 -0.42 2.82 -23.17
C ASP A 218 -0.41 2.46 -21.69
N VAL A 219 0.37 3.19 -20.88
CA VAL A 219 0.49 2.96 -19.44
C VAL A 219 -0.87 2.89 -18.76
N LYS A 220 -1.05 1.92 -17.89
CA LYS A 220 -2.21 1.82 -17.00
C LYS A 220 -1.82 2.24 -15.60
N THR A 221 -2.74 2.89 -14.91
CA THR A 221 -2.55 3.19 -13.49
C THR A 221 -3.82 2.94 -12.71
N VAL A 222 -3.67 2.48 -11.48
CA VAL A 222 -4.77 2.22 -10.55
C VAL A 222 -4.36 2.61 -9.14
N ALA A 223 -5.25 3.30 -8.44
CA ALA A 223 -5.12 3.54 -7.00
C ALA A 223 -6.19 2.74 -6.26
N TYR A 224 -5.76 1.95 -5.27
CA TYR A 224 -6.70 1.18 -4.45
C TYR A 224 -7.41 2.06 -3.44
N SER A 225 -8.73 1.93 -3.37
CA SER A 225 -9.57 2.59 -2.40
C SER A 225 -10.49 1.56 -1.73
N TYR A 226 -10.78 1.78 -0.46
CA TYR A 226 -11.65 0.89 0.31
C TYR A 226 -13.01 1.55 0.50
N ILE A 227 -14.07 0.91 0.01
CA ILE A 227 -15.45 1.37 0.16
C ILE A 227 -16.10 0.81 1.41
N GLY A 228 -15.78 -0.44 1.75
CA GLY A 228 -16.38 -1.18 2.85
C GLY A 228 -17.76 -1.79 2.52
N PRO A 229 -18.25 -2.70 3.38
CA PRO A 229 -19.61 -3.21 3.31
C PRO A 229 -20.62 -2.17 3.81
N GLU A 230 -21.91 -2.36 3.51
CA GLU A 230 -22.99 -1.44 3.91
C GLU A 230 -23.00 -1.11 5.40
N LEU A 231 -22.66 -2.07 6.25
CA LEU A 231 -22.54 -1.87 7.70
C LEU A 231 -21.57 -0.73 8.06
N THR A 232 -20.56 -0.49 7.23
CA THR A 232 -19.53 0.52 7.47
C THR A 232 -19.72 1.79 6.62
N PHE A 233 -20.74 1.86 5.78
CA PHE A 233 -21.00 3.00 4.90
C PHE A 233 -21.02 4.36 5.60
N PRO A 234 -21.64 4.53 6.79
CA PRO A 234 -21.65 5.83 7.45
C PRO A 234 -20.25 6.40 7.72
N ILE A 235 -19.25 5.53 7.93
CA ILE A 235 -17.86 5.91 8.23
C ILE A 235 -16.97 5.87 6.97
N TYR A 236 -17.16 4.87 6.10
CA TYR A 236 -16.30 4.69 4.92
C TYR A 236 -16.86 5.34 3.66
N HIS A 237 -18.15 5.13 3.36
CA HIS A 237 -18.77 5.64 2.13
C HIS A 237 -19.26 7.09 2.27
N GLN A 238 -19.83 7.44 3.43
CA GLN A 238 -20.33 8.79 3.74
C GLN A 238 -19.33 9.58 4.62
N GLY A 239 -18.15 9.03 4.86
CA GLY A 239 -17.13 9.62 5.70
C GLY A 239 -16.02 10.33 4.92
N THR A 240 -15.01 10.74 5.67
CA THR A 240 -13.84 11.50 5.17
C THR A 240 -13.11 10.80 4.02
N ARG A 241 -13.17 9.47 3.93
CA ARG A 241 -12.57 8.70 2.83
C ARG A 241 -13.31 8.85 1.50
N PHE A 242 -14.63 9.03 1.50
CA PHE A 242 -15.43 9.14 0.28
C PHE A 242 -15.63 10.59 -0.20
N GLY A 243 -15.68 11.55 0.70
CA GLY A 243 -15.59 12.99 0.37
C GLY A 243 -14.38 13.31 -0.51
N LYS A 244 -13.35 12.50 -0.40
CA LYS A 244 -12.13 12.43 -1.17
C LYS A 244 -12.32 12.11 -2.67
N GLN A 245 -13.17 11.14 -3.03
CA GLN A 245 -13.33 10.70 -4.43
C GLN A 245 -14.10 11.72 -5.28
N ARG A 246 -14.95 12.56 -4.67
CA ARG A 246 -15.69 13.61 -5.38
C ARG A 246 -14.81 14.79 -5.81
N HIS A 247 -13.64 14.97 -5.19
CA HIS A 247 -12.73 16.10 -5.50
C HIS A 247 -11.55 15.72 -6.42
N THR A 248 -11.37 14.42 -6.72
CA THR A 248 -10.21 13.92 -7.48
C THR A 248 -10.53 13.28 -8.82
N LEU A 249 -11.82 13.19 -9.19
CA LEU A 249 -12.22 12.82 -10.55
C LEU A 249 -12.64 14.08 -11.31
N PRO A 250 -12.03 14.37 -12.46
CA PRO A 250 -12.43 15.45 -13.34
C PRO A 250 -13.84 15.22 -13.89
#